data_9420e5605ec7b35e5db78f7c2f854345
#
_entry.id   9420e5605ec7b35e5db78f7c2f854345
#
_cell.length_a   1.000
_cell.length_b   1.000
_cell.length_c   1.000
_cell.angle_alpha   90.00
_cell.angle_beta   90.00
_cell.angle_gamma   90.00
#
_symmetry.space_group_name_H-M   'P 1'
#
loop_
_entity.id
_entity.type
_entity.pdbx_description
1 polymer ?
#
loop_
_entity_poly.entity_id
_entity_poly.type
_entity_poly.pdbx_seq_one_letter_code
_entity_poly.pdbx_strand_id
1 'polypeptide(L)'
;MHLNKIVQRLIRNWPVKIISVAAAVLLFLFNQMATLEERFLSVPLHMEMAEQFIPAETYPKTVRVTLRGQSEEVNLVLEDDIEVYADFSDYTQEGTYTVPVRILKEGSLAHIDPLELQVEPKQLTLKIEKKISKSVRVEPSLVGYPAKGYELKQYFLTPSSVQIEGLESTIKDLETVETESIDLSGRREDFTLRLRLKKPNEFSAFPGGNTVEFFGIIQENTILKTIENVDLIALDLASDLKVSGLPQDALIMVQGTQLLLEKLNKEEYILTIDCSEISEPGVYKLPVTPEVPRDVLVLKYNPTNVEIRVTELDEREGDSRAGTDGAPGGAEAGRAAGEERSGERDE
;
A
#
# COMPACT_ATOMS: atom_id res chain seq x y z
N MET A 1 81.43 58.34 33.15
CA MET A 1 82.39 57.35 32.57
C MET A 1 81.77 55.94 32.48
N HIS A 2 80.42 55.77 32.66
CA HIS A 2 79.79 54.47 32.65
C HIS A 2 78.99 54.12 31.35
N LEU A 3 78.60 55.18 30.56
CA LEU A 3 77.78 54.96 29.31
C LEU A 3 78.64 54.25 28.21
N ASN A 4 79.90 54.55 28.07
CA ASN A 4 80.75 53.95 27.02
C ASN A 4 81.04 52.47 27.22
N LYS A 5 81.00 51.94 28.47
CA LYS A 5 81.23 50.54 28.73
C LYS A 5 79.96 49.68 28.42
N ILE A 6 78.77 50.28 28.53
CA ILE A 6 77.51 49.62 28.20
C ILE A 6 77.34 49.53 26.68
N VAL A 7 77.69 50.61 25.95
CA VAL A 7 77.62 50.67 24.48
C VAL A 7 78.60 49.69 23.84
N GLN A 8 79.85 49.63 24.37
CA GLN A 8 80.87 48.67 23.89
C GLN A 8 80.47 47.19 24.18
N ARG A 9 79.76 46.89 25.28
CA ARG A 9 79.17 45.57 25.52
C ARG A 9 78.00 45.26 24.61
N LEU A 10 77.25 46.32 24.23
CA LEU A 10 76.12 46.16 23.31
C LEU A 10 76.57 45.89 21.88
N ILE A 11 77.68 46.48 21.44
CA ILE A 11 78.20 46.31 20.07
C ILE A 11 79.14 45.08 19.94
N ARG A 12 79.64 44.56 21.06
CA ARG A 12 80.46 43.35 21.02
C ARG A 12 79.59 42.13 20.60
N ASN A 13 79.98 41.43 19.53
CA ASN A 13 79.31 40.31 18.88
C ASN A 13 77.92 40.68 18.29
N TRP A 14 77.85 41.92 17.70
CA TRP A 14 76.57 42.38 17.08
C TRP A 14 76.05 41.45 16.01
N PRO A 15 76.82 40.69 15.18
CA PRO A 15 76.23 39.76 14.20
C PRO A 15 75.46 38.62 14.87
N VAL A 16 75.98 38.07 15.99
CA VAL A 16 75.30 37.02 16.75
C VAL A 16 73.98 37.51 17.32
N LYS A 17 73.96 38.79 17.78
CA LYS A 17 72.72 39.40 18.30
C LYS A 17 71.67 39.61 17.21
N ILE A 18 72.07 40.03 16.01
CA ILE A 18 71.15 40.16 14.88
C ILE A 18 70.61 38.80 14.46
N ILE A 19 71.48 37.77 14.38
CA ILE A 19 71.05 36.43 14.06
C ILE A 19 70.06 35.89 15.13
N SER A 20 70.30 36.16 16.43
CA SER A 20 69.43 35.77 17.52
C SER A 20 68.06 36.46 17.45
N VAL A 21 68.05 37.79 17.14
CA VAL A 21 66.81 38.53 16.93
C VAL A 21 66.08 38.06 15.69
N ALA A 22 66.83 37.86 14.59
CA ALA A 22 66.23 37.30 13.39
C ALA A 22 65.63 35.90 13.63
N ALA A 23 66.34 35.04 14.36
CA ALA A 23 65.82 33.70 14.75
C ALA A 23 64.62 33.82 15.70
N ALA A 24 64.62 34.74 16.65
CA ALA A 24 63.46 34.96 17.53
C ALA A 24 62.22 35.46 16.78
N VAL A 25 62.47 36.43 15.83
CA VAL A 25 61.36 36.90 14.96
C VAL A 25 60.80 35.76 14.06
N LEU A 26 61.72 34.97 13.48
CA LEU A 26 61.33 33.81 12.68
C LEU A 26 60.53 32.79 13.52
N LEU A 27 60.98 32.44 14.72
CA LEU A 27 60.31 31.57 15.62
C LEU A 27 58.95 32.15 16.09
N PHE A 28 58.87 33.44 16.33
CA PHE A 28 57.65 34.16 16.66
C PHE A 28 56.65 34.08 15.51
N LEU A 29 57.07 34.39 14.28
CA LEU A 29 56.24 34.28 13.09
C LEU A 29 55.81 32.86 12.84
N PHE A 30 56.67 31.86 13.03
CA PHE A 30 56.36 30.45 12.89
C PHE A 30 55.34 30.00 13.95
N ASN A 31 55.50 30.41 15.19
CA ASN A 31 54.55 30.13 16.26
C ASN A 31 53.18 30.77 15.98
N GLN A 32 53.16 32.01 15.47
CA GLN A 32 51.91 32.69 15.12
C GLN A 32 51.18 32.00 13.94
N MET A 33 51.94 31.46 12.98
CA MET A 33 51.35 30.65 11.89
C MET A 33 50.89 29.26 12.38
N ALA A 34 51.56 28.68 13.38
CA ALA A 34 51.24 27.36 13.93
C ALA A 34 50.02 27.34 14.89
N THR A 35 49.53 28.48 15.33
CA THR A 35 48.37 28.61 16.23
C THR A 35 47.04 28.76 15.51
N LEU A 36 47.00 28.70 14.17
CA LEU A 36 45.77 28.72 13.43
C LEU A 36 45.14 27.32 13.46
N GLU A 37 43.95 27.22 14.02
CA GLU A 37 43.14 26.00 14.07
C GLU A 37 42.09 26.04 12.97
N GLU A 38 41.83 24.87 12.39
CA GLU A 38 40.75 24.69 11.42
C GLU A 38 39.66 23.81 12.06
N ARG A 39 38.41 24.28 12.00
CA ARG A 39 37.21 23.53 12.44
C ARG A 39 36.18 23.49 11.34
N PHE A 40 35.53 22.36 11.19
CA PHE A 40 34.47 22.15 10.22
C PHE A 40 33.11 22.10 10.93
N LEU A 41 32.17 22.86 10.42
CA LEU A 41 30.77 22.83 10.85
C LEU A 41 29.89 22.42 9.67
N SER A 42 28.80 21.71 9.97
CA SER A 42 27.76 21.39 8.99
C SER A 42 26.55 22.28 9.26
N VAL A 43 26.38 23.30 8.43
CA VAL A 43 25.36 24.33 8.61
C VAL A 43 24.23 24.14 7.62
N PRO A 44 22.95 24.32 8.01
CA PRO A 44 21.82 24.32 7.08
C PRO A 44 21.98 25.37 5.99
N LEU A 45 21.64 25.01 4.75
CA LEU A 45 21.61 25.93 3.62
C LEU A 45 20.21 26.50 3.46
N HIS A 46 20.06 27.76 3.72
CA HIS A 46 18.82 28.50 3.45
C HIS A 46 18.79 28.95 1.99
N MET A 47 17.63 28.77 1.36
CA MET A 47 17.44 29.16 -0.03
C MET A 47 16.40 30.26 -0.11
N GLU A 48 16.80 31.41 -0.63
CA GLU A 48 15.90 32.51 -0.92
C GLU A 48 15.48 32.43 -2.39
N MET A 49 14.17 32.45 -2.63
CA MET A 49 13.60 32.30 -3.96
C MET A 49 12.28 33.10 -4.04
N ALA A 50 11.97 33.62 -5.21
CA ALA A 50 10.68 34.23 -5.45
C ALA A 50 9.55 33.21 -5.28
N GLU A 51 8.44 33.56 -4.63
CA GLU A 51 7.32 32.67 -4.26
C GLU A 51 6.74 31.86 -5.41
N GLN A 52 6.87 32.38 -6.62
CA GLN A 52 6.38 31.74 -7.85
C GLN A 52 7.27 30.64 -8.41
N PHE A 53 8.46 30.39 -7.82
CA PHE A 53 9.41 29.37 -8.26
C PHE A 53 9.73 28.39 -7.14
N ILE A 54 10.11 27.18 -7.52
CA ILE A 54 10.62 26.15 -6.64
C ILE A 54 11.77 25.40 -7.30
N PRO A 55 12.66 24.77 -6.51
CA PRO A 55 13.73 23.92 -7.04
C PRO A 55 13.12 22.75 -7.81
N ALA A 56 13.64 22.47 -9.00
CA ALA A 56 13.28 21.32 -9.82
C ALA A 56 14.24 20.14 -9.65
N GLU A 57 15.29 20.31 -8.87
CA GLU A 57 16.33 19.31 -8.61
C GLU A 57 16.66 19.27 -7.12
N THR A 58 17.12 18.10 -6.66
CA THR A 58 17.58 17.93 -5.27
C THR A 58 18.88 18.70 -5.06
N TYR A 59 18.97 19.40 -3.96
CA TYR A 59 20.14 20.17 -3.58
C TYR A 59 20.58 19.82 -2.14
N PRO A 60 21.86 20.05 -1.79
CA PRO A 60 22.35 19.77 -0.44
C PRO A 60 21.64 20.66 0.59
N LYS A 61 20.99 20.03 1.58
CA LYS A 61 20.28 20.76 2.66
C LYS A 61 21.24 21.34 3.69
N THR A 62 22.48 20.85 3.74
CA THR A 62 23.54 21.32 4.62
C THR A 62 24.81 21.51 3.80
N VAL A 63 25.60 22.46 4.20
CA VAL A 63 26.92 22.77 3.59
C VAL A 63 27.99 22.71 4.64
N ARG A 64 29.21 22.45 4.20
CA ARG A 64 30.39 22.48 5.08
C ARG A 64 30.94 23.91 5.15
N VAL A 65 31.03 24.43 6.37
CA VAL A 65 31.69 25.69 6.65
C VAL A 65 33.01 25.39 7.37
N THR A 66 34.10 25.86 6.82
CA THR A 66 35.44 25.78 7.42
C THR A 66 35.74 27.10 8.09
N LEU A 67 36.00 27.02 9.40
CA LEU A 67 36.46 28.15 10.21
C LEU A 67 37.95 28.04 10.37
N ARG A 68 38.66 29.12 10.13
CA ARG A 68 40.12 29.22 10.34
C ARG A 68 40.45 30.48 11.14
N GLY A 69 41.05 30.30 12.30
CA GLY A 69 41.37 31.40 13.21
C GLY A 69 42.16 30.93 14.41
N GLN A 70 42.24 31.79 15.44
CA GLN A 70 42.86 31.40 16.69
C GLN A 70 41.99 30.34 17.42
N SER A 71 42.67 29.38 18.07
CA SER A 71 41.98 28.24 18.71
C SER A 71 40.88 28.66 19.68
N GLU A 72 41.12 29.73 20.46
CA GLU A 72 40.15 30.24 21.43
C GLU A 72 38.88 30.80 20.75
N GLU A 73 39.02 31.44 19.58
CA GLU A 73 37.93 32.04 18.81
C GLU A 73 37.11 30.98 18.05
N VAL A 74 37.82 30.07 17.38
CA VAL A 74 37.20 29.00 16.60
C VAL A 74 36.35 28.08 17.47
N ASN A 75 36.77 27.81 18.72
CA ASN A 75 36.06 26.93 19.64
C ASN A 75 34.80 27.56 20.26
N LEU A 76 34.69 28.88 20.28
CA LEU A 76 33.52 29.61 20.78
C LEU A 76 32.38 29.66 19.77
N VAL A 77 32.66 29.40 18.49
CA VAL A 77 31.64 29.48 17.41
C VAL A 77 30.63 28.34 17.52
N LEU A 78 29.36 28.68 17.57
CA LEU A 78 28.26 27.75 17.50
C LEU A 78 27.69 27.70 16.06
N GLU A 79 26.99 26.60 15.73
CA GLU A 79 26.36 26.46 14.42
C GLU A 79 25.29 27.53 14.17
N ASP A 80 24.59 27.96 15.23
CA ASP A 80 23.55 29.00 15.19
C ASP A 80 24.06 30.41 14.98
N ASP A 81 25.42 30.64 15.11
CA ASP A 81 26.06 31.92 14.85
C ASP A 81 26.35 32.13 13.35
N ILE A 82 26.11 31.09 12.51
CA ILE A 82 26.44 31.11 11.10
C ILE A 82 25.17 30.80 10.30
N GLU A 83 24.72 31.78 9.53
CA GLU A 83 23.68 31.56 8.53
C GLU A 83 24.30 31.43 7.14
N VAL A 84 23.93 30.39 6.40
CA VAL A 84 24.38 30.16 5.03
C VAL A 84 23.20 30.18 4.09
N TYR A 85 23.28 31.01 3.08
CA TYR A 85 22.19 31.18 2.13
C TYR A 85 22.65 31.25 0.67
N ALA A 86 21.73 30.83 -0.22
CA ALA A 86 21.87 30.97 -1.66
C ALA A 86 20.63 31.73 -2.18
N ASP A 87 20.86 32.86 -2.82
CA ASP A 87 19.84 33.80 -3.23
C ASP A 87 19.52 33.66 -4.72
N PHE A 88 18.31 33.16 -5.00
CA PHE A 88 17.71 33.02 -6.33
C PHE A 88 16.54 34.00 -6.55
N SER A 89 16.33 34.98 -5.67
CA SER A 89 15.16 35.88 -5.71
C SER A 89 15.14 36.81 -6.93
N ASP A 90 16.30 37.14 -7.49
CA ASP A 90 16.42 37.99 -8.67
C ASP A 90 16.00 37.30 -9.99
N TYR A 91 15.89 35.98 -9.99
CA TYR A 91 15.53 35.25 -11.20
C TYR A 91 14.01 35.20 -11.40
N THR A 92 13.55 35.69 -12.54
CA THR A 92 12.13 35.83 -12.89
C THR A 92 11.66 34.87 -13.98
N GLN A 93 12.54 34.00 -14.47
CA GLN A 93 12.27 33.01 -15.49
C GLN A 93 12.74 31.62 -15.07
N GLU A 94 12.11 30.61 -15.63
CA GLU A 94 12.56 29.23 -15.47
C GLU A 94 13.92 29.00 -16.12
N GLY A 95 14.75 28.17 -15.53
CA GLY A 95 16.08 27.88 -16.05
C GLY A 95 17.02 27.28 -15.02
N THR A 96 18.23 27.02 -15.48
CA THR A 96 19.32 26.57 -14.61
C THR A 96 20.23 27.77 -14.31
N TYR A 97 20.37 28.07 -13.04
CA TYR A 97 21.14 29.23 -12.57
C TYR A 97 22.20 28.79 -11.59
N THR A 98 23.31 29.55 -11.59
CA THR A 98 24.43 29.35 -10.65
C THR A 98 24.57 30.59 -9.80
N VAL A 99 24.41 30.45 -8.49
CA VAL A 99 24.56 31.54 -7.53
C VAL A 99 25.66 31.23 -6.53
N PRO A 100 26.36 32.28 -6.00
CA PRO A 100 27.29 32.09 -4.93
C PRO A 100 26.57 31.71 -3.64
N VAL A 101 27.13 30.78 -2.88
CA VAL A 101 26.70 30.48 -1.51
C VAL A 101 27.38 31.53 -0.60
N ARG A 102 26.56 32.26 0.14
CA ARG A 102 27.02 33.36 1.01
C ARG A 102 26.87 32.95 2.47
N ILE A 103 27.80 33.49 3.29
CA ILE A 103 27.80 33.32 4.73
C ILE A 103 27.45 34.66 5.37
N LEU A 104 26.46 34.65 6.24
CA LEU A 104 26.16 35.77 7.12
C LEU A 104 26.65 35.42 8.53
N LYS A 105 27.44 36.32 9.12
CA LYS A 105 27.91 36.20 10.50
C LYS A 105 26.92 36.86 11.41
N GLU A 106 26.35 36.11 12.34
CA GLU A 106 25.40 36.59 13.33
C GLU A 106 25.98 36.56 14.75
N GLY A 107 25.33 37.23 15.66
CA GLY A 107 25.65 37.19 17.09
C GLY A 107 27.08 37.60 17.41
N SER A 108 27.79 36.78 18.15
CA SER A 108 29.16 37.03 18.64
C SER A 108 30.20 37.06 17.52
N LEU A 109 29.95 36.37 16.40
CA LEU A 109 30.86 36.25 15.27
C LEU A 109 31.05 37.53 14.48
N ALA A 110 30.11 38.47 14.52
CA ALA A 110 30.22 39.75 13.81
C ALA A 110 31.40 40.60 14.28
N HIS A 111 31.96 40.33 15.46
CA HIS A 111 32.98 41.13 16.13
C HIS A 111 34.33 40.40 16.25
N ILE A 112 34.44 39.16 15.76
CA ILE A 112 35.68 38.38 15.83
C ILE A 112 36.50 38.62 14.55
N ASP A 113 37.71 39.21 14.70
CA ASP A 113 38.64 39.45 13.63
C ASP A 113 40.07 39.14 14.12
N PRO A 114 40.84 38.23 13.48
CA PRO A 114 40.63 37.65 12.14
C PRO A 114 40.02 36.24 12.18
N LEU A 115 38.79 36.06 11.75
CA LEU A 115 38.18 34.77 11.51
C LEU A 115 37.89 34.61 10.02
N GLU A 116 38.55 33.64 9.37
CA GLU A 116 38.30 33.30 7.97
C GLU A 116 37.23 32.19 7.91
N LEU A 117 36.17 32.45 7.14
CA LEU A 117 35.08 31.48 6.87
C LEU A 117 35.13 31.09 5.40
N GLN A 118 35.10 29.78 5.14
CA GLN A 118 34.97 29.24 3.79
C GLN A 118 33.82 28.25 3.75
N VAL A 119 33.00 28.33 2.70
CA VAL A 119 31.90 27.42 2.48
C VAL A 119 32.16 26.48 1.30
N GLU A 120 31.76 25.25 1.43
CA GLU A 120 31.79 24.24 0.36
C GLU A 120 30.40 23.59 0.19
N PRO A 121 29.81 23.68 -1.01
CA PRO A 121 30.33 24.30 -2.26
C PRO A 121 30.23 25.83 -2.21
N LYS A 122 31.15 26.53 -2.94
CA LYS A 122 31.16 27.99 -3.05
C LYS A 122 30.04 28.55 -3.93
N GLN A 123 29.51 27.72 -4.81
CA GLN A 123 28.41 28.06 -5.73
C GLN A 123 27.44 26.92 -5.77
N LEU A 124 26.17 27.25 -5.87
CA LEU A 124 25.09 26.31 -6.07
C LEU A 124 24.50 26.50 -7.46
N THR A 125 24.50 25.43 -8.26
CA THR A 125 23.82 25.38 -9.54
C THR A 125 22.51 24.64 -9.34
N LEU A 126 21.40 25.25 -9.73
CA LEU A 126 20.08 24.71 -9.51
C LEU A 126 19.14 25.05 -10.68
N LYS A 127 18.36 24.09 -11.09
CA LYS A 127 17.22 24.32 -12.00
C LYS A 127 16.02 24.78 -11.18
N ILE A 128 15.44 25.92 -11.55
CA ILE A 128 14.22 26.43 -10.96
C ILE A 128 13.08 26.35 -11.98
N GLU A 129 11.91 25.98 -11.54
CA GLU A 129 10.68 25.93 -12.33
C GLU A 129 9.55 26.67 -11.62
N LYS A 130 8.54 27.04 -12.38
CA LYS A 130 7.36 27.72 -11.89
C LYS A 130 6.56 26.81 -10.95
N LYS A 131 6.16 27.37 -9.83
CA LYS A 131 5.25 26.75 -8.86
C LYS A 131 3.82 26.97 -9.32
N ILE A 132 3.04 25.91 -9.47
CA ILE A 132 1.60 25.99 -9.71
C ILE A 132 0.82 25.25 -8.65
N SER A 133 -0.45 25.64 -8.48
CA SER A 133 -1.42 24.95 -7.63
C SER A 133 -2.59 24.47 -8.47
N LYS A 134 -3.02 23.22 -8.28
CA LYS A 134 -4.11 22.59 -9.01
C LYS A 134 -4.95 21.72 -8.08
N SER A 135 -6.27 21.71 -8.29
CA SER A 135 -7.15 20.74 -7.65
C SER A 135 -7.16 19.46 -8.43
N VAL A 136 -6.85 18.33 -7.77
CA VAL A 136 -6.80 16.98 -8.34
C VAL A 136 -7.72 16.03 -7.59
N ARG A 137 -8.26 15.01 -8.28
CA ARG A 137 -9.08 13.98 -7.65
C ARG A 137 -8.21 13.01 -6.87
N VAL A 138 -8.78 12.47 -5.79
CA VAL A 138 -8.12 11.41 -5.02
C VAL A 138 -8.64 10.06 -5.48
N GLU A 139 -7.73 9.14 -5.77
CA GLU A 139 -8.03 7.74 -6.11
C GLU A 139 -7.45 6.80 -5.07
N PRO A 140 -8.25 5.79 -4.61
CA PRO A 140 -7.75 4.83 -3.64
C PRO A 140 -6.86 3.78 -4.30
N SER A 141 -5.72 3.48 -3.70
CA SER A 141 -4.84 2.38 -4.12
C SER A 141 -5.26 1.09 -3.41
N LEU A 142 -6.19 0.33 -4.03
CA LEU A 142 -6.73 -0.91 -3.45
C LEU A 142 -5.80 -2.09 -3.74
N VAL A 143 -5.52 -2.91 -2.71
CA VAL A 143 -4.73 -4.15 -2.82
C VAL A 143 -5.45 -5.31 -2.13
N GLY A 144 -5.25 -6.52 -2.66
CA GLY A 144 -5.92 -7.72 -2.14
C GLY A 144 -7.40 -7.79 -2.51
N TYR A 145 -8.10 -8.76 -1.95
CA TYR A 145 -9.52 -9.00 -2.18
C TYR A 145 -10.24 -9.25 -0.85
N PRO A 146 -11.52 -8.84 -0.71
CA PRO A 146 -12.34 -9.21 0.42
C PRO A 146 -12.38 -10.73 0.64
N ALA A 147 -12.88 -11.17 1.78
CA ALA A 147 -13.05 -12.58 2.08
C ALA A 147 -13.93 -13.26 1.01
N LYS A 148 -13.72 -14.56 0.81
CA LYS A 148 -14.53 -15.35 -0.13
C LYS A 148 -16.03 -15.12 0.14
N GLY A 149 -16.76 -14.79 -0.92
CA GLY A 149 -18.18 -14.49 -0.85
C GLY A 149 -18.53 -13.04 -0.49
N TYR A 150 -17.54 -12.17 -0.41
CA TYR A 150 -17.71 -10.74 -0.15
C TYR A 150 -17.10 -9.90 -1.27
N GLU A 151 -17.61 -8.70 -1.48
CA GLU A 151 -17.10 -7.72 -2.44
C GLU A 151 -17.10 -6.31 -1.85
N LEU A 152 -16.17 -5.47 -2.31
CA LEU A 152 -16.24 -4.04 -2.06
C LEU A 152 -17.32 -3.44 -2.98
N LYS A 153 -18.49 -3.19 -2.43
CA LYS A 153 -19.63 -2.68 -3.20
C LYS A 153 -19.47 -1.23 -3.61
N GLN A 154 -19.00 -0.42 -2.69
CA GLN A 154 -18.84 1.02 -2.86
C GLN A 154 -17.79 1.55 -1.90
N TYR A 155 -17.18 2.68 -2.24
CA TYR A 155 -16.32 3.42 -1.33
C TYR A 155 -16.55 4.93 -1.43
N PHE A 156 -16.15 5.63 -0.39
CA PHE A 156 -16.16 7.09 -0.32
C PHE A 156 -14.80 7.59 0.15
N LEU A 157 -14.36 8.72 -0.41
CA LEU A 157 -13.16 9.45 0.01
C LEU A 157 -13.55 10.85 0.46
N THR A 158 -13.08 11.23 1.62
CA THR A 158 -13.35 12.57 2.17
C THR A 158 -12.02 13.23 2.60
N PRO A 159 -11.60 14.31 1.93
CA PRO A 159 -12.18 14.89 0.72
C PRO A 159 -11.92 14.03 -0.54
N SER A 160 -12.79 14.14 -1.55
CA SER A 160 -12.66 13.45 -2.83
C SER A 160 -11.70 14.15 -3.81
N SER A 161 -11.32 15.39 -3.52
CA SER A 161 -10.32 16.17 -4.26
C SER A 161 -9.48 17.00 -3.29
N VAL A 162 -8.24 17.24 -3.66
CA VAL A 162 -7.28 18.01 -2.85
C VAL A 162 -6.53 19.00 -3.72
N GLN A 163 -6.07 20.09 -3.09
CA GLN A 163 -5.11 20.99 -3.73
C GLN A 163 -3.71 20.44 -3.61
N ILE A 164 -2.99 20.40 -4.72
CA ILE A 164 -1.59 20.07 -4.80
C ILE A 164 -0.82 21.23 -5.40
N GLU A 165 0.33 21.53 -4.81
CA GLU A 165 1.30 22.52 -5.29
C GLU A 165 2.59 21.83 -5.65
N GLY A 166 3.27 22.33 -6.68
CA GLY A 166 4.55 21.79 -7.11
C GLY A 166 5.00 22.35 -8.45
N LEU A 167 5.95 21.65 -9.08
CA LEU A 167 6.51 22.00 -10.39
C LEU A 167 5.43 22.01 -11.48
N GLU A 168 5.40 23.03 -12.33
CA GLU A 168 4.45 23.11 -13.44
C GLU A 168 4.56 21.88 -14.32
N SER A 169 5.76 21.43 -14.64
CA SER A 169 6.02 20.22 -15.44
C SER A 169 5.41 18.95 -14.89
N THR A 170 5.25 18.84 -13.55
CA THR A 170 4.66 17.66 -12.90
C THR A 170 3.16 17.81 -12.69
N ILE A 171 2.71 19.00 -12.27
CA ILE A 171 1.33 19.21 -11.82
C ILE A 171 0.36 19.51 -12.97
N LYS A 172 0.83 20.11 -14.05
CA LYS A 172 -0.01 20.56 -15.17
C LYS A 172 -0.91 19.45 -15.73
N ASP A 173 -0.33 18.28 -15.97
CA ASP A 173 -1.01 17.14 -16.58
C ASP A 173 -1.53 16.13 -15.55
N LEU A 174 -1.31 16.38 -14.25
CA LEU A 174 -1.75 15.51 -13.17
C LEU A 174 -3.26 15.65 -12.98
N GLU A 175 -4.04 14.58 -13.17
CA GLU A 175 -5.49 14.56 -12.98
C GLU A 175 -5.90 13.95 -11.63
N THR A 176 -5.14 12.97 -11.17
CA THR A 176 -5.43 12.22 -9.97
C THR A 176 -4.19 12.05 -9.09
N VAL A 177 -4.44 11.84 -7.81
CA VAL A 177 -3.42 11.50 -6.81
C VAL A 177 -3.87 10.27 -6.03
N GLU A 178 -2.96 9.32 -5.84
CA GLU A 178 -3.25 8.07 -5.14
C GLU A 178 -3.09 8.21 -3.61
N THR A 179 -3.87 7.40 -2.89
CA THR A 179 -3.65 7.16 -1.47
C THR A 179 -2.52 6.14 -1.23
N GLU A 180 -2.07 6.01 0.02
CA GLU A 180 -1.38 4.79 0.48
C GLU A 180 -2.25 3.57 0.20
N SER A 181 -1.61 2.39 0.10
CA SER A 181 -2.31 1.14 -0.22
C SER A 181 -3.33 0.75 0.85
N ILE A 182 -4.52 0.39 0.40
CA ILE A 182 -5.63 -0.08 1.22
C ILE A 182 -5.75 -1.59 1.05
N ASP A 183 -5.44 -2.34 2.09
CA ASP A 183 -5.57 -3.80 2.06
C ASP A 183 -7.02 -4.22 2.33
N LEU A 184 -7.61 -4.90 1.32
CA LEU A 184 -8.95 -5.49 1.38
C LEU A 184 -8.93 -6.95 1.83
N SER A 185 -7.74 -7.57 1.97
CA SER A 185 -7.60 -9.00 2.21
C SER A 185 -8.37 -9.47 3.44
N GLY A 186 -9.28 -10.42 3.19
CA GLY A 186 -10.06 -11.06 4.24
C GLY A 186 -11.14 -10.21 4.91
N ARG A 187 -11.41 -8.99 4.43
CA ARG A 187 -12.46 -8.13 4.99
C ARG A 187 -13.85 -8.69 4.69
N ARG A 188 -14.75 -8.51 5.68
CA ARG A 188 -16.15 -8.98 5.64
C ARG A 188 -17.16 -7.91 6.03
N GLU A 189 -16.69 -6.82 6.59
CA GLU A 189 -17.49 -5.74 7.17
C GLU A 189 -17.01 -4.38 6.67
N ASP A 190 -17.89 -3.40 6.72
CA ASP A 190 -17.59 -2.01 6.42
C ASP A 190 -16.45 -1.50 7.29
N PHE A 191 -15.65 -0.61 6.73
CA PHE A 191 -14.50 -0.07 7.45
C PHE A 191 -14.17 1.36 7.05
N THR A 192 -13.56 2.07 7.99
CA THR A 192 -13.03 3.42 7.78
C THR A 192 -11.53 3.44 8.04
N LEU A 193 -10.76 4.08 7.16
CA LEU A 193 -9.32 4.27 7.31
C LEU A 193 -8.96 5.72 7.05
N ARG A 194 -8.02 6.25 7.83
CA ARG A 194 -7.37 7.52 7.55
C ARG A 194 -6.04 7.26 6.88
N LEU A 195 -5.87 7.79 5.68
CA LEU A 195 -4.77 7.46 4.77
C LEU A 195 -4.00 8.72 4.36
N ARG A 196 -2.73 8.56 4.08
CA ARG A 196 -1.93 9.61 3.48
C ARG A 196 -2.00 9.54 1.96
N LEU A 197 -1.86 10.70 1.34
CA LEU A 197 -1.71 10.82 -0.10
C LEU A 197 -0.26 10.56 -0.51
N LYS A 198 -0.06 9.85 -1.59
CA LYS A 198 1.26 9.70 -2.21
C LYS A 198 1.63 10.98 -2.95
N LYS A 199 2.79 11.53 -2.65
CA LYS A 199 3.32 12.66 -3.41
C LYS A 199 3.84 12.20 -4.76
N PRO A 200 3.53 12.90 -5.86
CA PRO A 200 4.09 12.59 -7.18
C PRO A 200 5.63 12.69 -7.20
N ASN A 201 6.18 13.65 -6.48
CA ASN A 201 7.62 13.83 -6.26
C ASN A 201 7.88 14.54 -4.91
N GLU A 202 9.15 14.72 -4.56
CA GLU A 202 9.55 15.38 -3.30
C GLU A 202 9.25 16.90 -3.28
N PHE A 203 9.10 17.52 -4.46
CA PHE A 203 8.79 18.96 -4.61
C PHE A 203 7.30 19.26 -4.56
N SER A 204 6.46 18.26 -4.45
CA SER A 204 5.01 18.40 -4.34
C SER A 204 4.57 18.53 -2.89
N ALA A 205 3.60 19.40 -2.64
CA ALA A 205 3.01 19.63 -1.33
C ALA A 205 1.47 19.68 -1.41
N PHE A 206 0.82 19.32 -0.30
CA PHE A 206 -0.63 19.43 -0.13
C PHE A 206 -0.91 20.52 0.92
N PRO A 207 -1.21 21.78 0.53
CA PRO A 207 -1.42 22.88 1.47
C PRO A 207 -2.58 22.64 2.43
N GLY A 208 -3.60 21.93 1.99
CA GLY A 208 -4.78 21.55 2.80
C GLY A 208 -4.58 20.31 3.67
N GLY A 209 -3.37 19.76 3.74
CA GLY A 209 -3.07 18.50 4.41
C GLY A 209 -3.00 17.32 3.46
N ASN A 210 -2.26 16.31 3.86
CA ASN A 210 -1.97 15.13 3.04
C ASN A 210 -2.75 13.88 3.48
N THR A 211 -3.85 14.06 4.22
CA THR A 211 -4.63 12.95 4.80
C THR A 211 -6.06 12.99 4.29
N VAL A 212 -6.57 11.82 3.91
CA VAL A 212 -7.97 11.61 3.52
C VAL A 212 -8.56 10.46 4.31
N GLU A 213 -9.88 10.48 4.48
CA GLU A 213 -10.64 9.39 5.08
C GLU A 213 -11.26 8.54 3.97
N PHE A 214 -11.01 7.25 4.02
CA PHE A 214 -11.63 6.24 3.15
C PHE A 214 -12.67 5.47 3.94
N PHE A 215 -13.88 5.38 3.42
CA PHE A 215 -14.95 4.51 3.92
C PHE A 215 -15.32 3.49 2.85
N GLY A 216 -15.11 2.20 3.15
CA GLY A 216 -15.42 1.09 2.26
C GLY A 216 -16.62 0.29 2.76
N ILE A 217 -17.57 0.01 1.85
CA ILE A 217 -18.76 -0.80 2.10
C ILE A 217 -18.52 -2.19 1.53
N ILE A 218 -18.49 -3.20 2.42
CA ILE A 218 -18.31 -4.59 2.09
C ILE A 218 -19.65 -5.30 2.20
N GLN A 219 -20.06 -6.00 1.13
CA GLN A 219 -21.31 -6.75 1.10
C GLN A 219 -21.06 -8.18 0.63
N GLU A 220 -22.01 -9.07 0.91
CA GLU A 220 -22.00 -10.41 0.32
C GLU A 220 -22.16 -10.33 -1.19
N ASN A 221 -21.30 -11.05 -1.91
CA ASN A 221 -21.33 -11.12 -3.36
C ASN A 221 -22.54 -11.97 -3.80
N THR A 222 -23.36 -11.43 -4.69
CA THR A 222 -24.52 -12.11 -5.26
C THR A 222 -24.14 -12.70 -6.61
N ILE A 223 -24.34 -14.00 -6.79
CA ILE A 223 -24.02 -14.74 -8.02
C ILE A 223 -25.25 -15.40 -8.62
N LEU A 224 -25.14 -15.73 -9.90
CA LEU A 224 -26.07 -16.60 -10.62
C LEU A 224 -25.49 -18.01 -10.66
N LYS A 225 -26.33 -19.01 -10.40
CA LYS A 225 -25.97 -20.43 -10.48
C LYS A 225 -27.05 -21.20 -11.26
N THR A 226 -26.62 -21.98 -12.22
CA THR A 226 -27.51 -22.95 -12.90
C THR A 226 -27.27 -24.32 -12.31
N ILE A 227 -28.33 -24.96 -11.87
CA ILE A 227 -28.33 -26.32 -11.35
C ILE A 227 -28.99 -27.20 -12.42
N GLU A 228 -28.26 -28.19 -12.89
CA GLU A 228 -28.73 -29.14 -13.91
C GLU A 228 -29.18 -30.45 -13.29
N ASN A 229 -30.04 -31.18 -13.99
CA ASN A 229 -30.63 -32.45 -13.57
C ASN A 229 -31.31 -32.36 -12.19
N VAL A 230 -32.08 -31.31 -11.98
CA VAL A 230 -32.88 -31.11 -10.76
C VAL A 230 -33.97 -32.14 -10.69
N ASP A 231 -34.20 -32.67 -9.48
CA ASP A 231 -35.25 -33.68 -9.29
C ASP A 231 -36.64 -33.06 -9.47
N LEU A 232 -37.47 -33.74 -10.24
CA LEU A 232 -38.86 -33.38 -10.43
C LEU A 232 -39.73 -34.39 -9.71
N ILE A 233 -40.51 -33.92 -8.73
CA ILE A 233 -41.31 -34.78 -7.82
C ILE A 233 -42.79 -34.51 -8.03
N ALA A 234 -43.54 -35.57 -8.10
CA ALA A 234 -45.00 -35.51 -8.08
C ALA A 234 -45.51 -35.48 -6.64
N LEU A 235 -46.27 -34.43 -6.29
CA LEU A 235 -46.90 -34.27 -4.98
C LEU A 235 -48.37 -34.67 -5.03
N ASP A 236 -48.89 -35.14 -3.91
CA ASP A 236 -50.30 -35.40 -3.65
C ASP A 236 -51.00 -36.37 -4.65
N LEU A 237 -50.18 -37.29 -5.21
CA LEU A 237 -50.77 -38.38 -6.06
C LEU A 237 -51.48 -39.42 -5.21
N ALA A 238 -52.62 -39.89 -5.67
CA ALA A 238 -53.35 -40.95 -5.01
C ALA A 238 -52.51 -42.23 -4.88
N SER A 239 -52.64 -42.95 -3.76
CA SER A 239 -51.77 -44.07 -3.37
C SER A 239 -51.82 -45.28 -4.26
N ASP A 240 -52.85 -45.38 -5.05
CA ASP A 240 -53.13 -46.46 -6.04
C ASP A 240 -52.62 -46.14 -7.45
N LEU A 241 -52.04 -44.95 -7.63
CA LEU A 241 -51.52 -44.46 -8.90
C LEU A 241 -50.01 -44.33 -8.89
N LYS A 242 -49.37 -44.47 -10.07
CA LYS A 242 -47.94 -44.31 -10.29
C LYS A 242 -47.67 -43.35 -11.47
N VAL A 243 -46.75 -42.37 -11.27
CA VAL A 243 -46.31 -41.47 -12.33
C VAL A 243 -45.12 -42.06 -13.07
N SER A 244 -45.12 -41.92 -14.38
CA SER A 244 -43.98 -42.24 -15.26
C SER A 244 -43.79 -41.13 -16.30
N GLY A 245 -42.56 -41.04 -16.88
CA GLY A 245 -42.28 -40.07 -17.93
C GLY A 245 -41.78 -38.72 -17.40
N LEU A 246 -41.38 -38.63 -16.12
CA LEU A 246 -40.75 -37.42 -15.59
C LEU A 246 -39.41 -37.17 -16.29
N PRO A 247 -39.15 -35.95 -16.81
CA PRO A 247 -37.89 -35.60 -17.40
C PRO A 247 -36.75 -35.60 -16.35
N GLN A 248 -35.59 -36.10 -16.74
CA GLN A 248 -34.39 -36.15 -15.87
C GLN A 248 -33.42 -35.00 -16.13
N ASP A 249 -33.67 -34.20 -17.17
CA ASP A 249 -32.83 -33.10 -17.62
C ASP A 249 -33.37 -31.72 -17.19
N ALA A 250 -34.11 -31.68 -16.12
CA ALA A 250 -34.65 -30.42 -15.59
C ALA A 250 -33.55 -29.52 -15.07
N LEU A 251 -33.68 -28.22 -15.29
CA LEU A 251 -32.71 -27.21 -14.85
C LEU A 251 -33.41 -26.04 -14.16
N ILE A 252 -32.69 -25.43 -13.23
CA ILE A 252 -33.11 -24.22 -12.53
C ILE A 252 -31.97 -23.22 -12.47
N MET A 253 -32.24 -21.96 -12.83
CA MET A 253 -31.31 -20.84 -12.68
C MET A 253 -31.74 -20.00 -11.49
N VAL A 254 -30.86 -19.87 -10.55
CA VAL A 254 -31.09 -19.15 -9.28
C VAL A 254 -30.10 -18.01 -9.08
N GLN A 255 -30.53 -17.04 -8.30
CA GLN A 255 -29.70 -15.95 -7.80
C GLN A 255 -29.71 -15.96 -6.28
N GLY A 256 -28.55 -15.79 -5.67
CA GLY A 256 -28.41 -15.74 -4.23
C GLY A 256 -26.99 -15.32 -3.85
N THR A 257 -26.73 -15.16 -2.55
CA THR A 257 -25.37 -14.88 -2.10
C THR A 257 -24.44 -16.07 -2.37
N GLN A 258 -23.22 -15.82 -2.77
CA GLN A 258 -22.25 -16.87 -3.07
C GLN A 258 -22.10 -17.86 -1.92
N LEU A 259 -22.05 -17.35 -0.69
CA LEU A 259 -21.91 -18.18 0.52
C LEU A 259 -23.10 -19.12 0.73
N LEU A 260 -24.30 -18.65 0.43
CA LEU A 260 -25.51 -19.46 0.51
C LEU A 260 -25.51 -20.53 -0.57
N LEU A 261 -25.34 -20.13 -1.85
CA LEU A 261 -25.41 -21.04 -2.99
C LEU A 261 -24.28 -22.09 -3.01
N GLU A 262 -23.14 -21.83 -2.36
CA GLU A 262 -22.08 -22.82 -2.19
C GLU A 262 -22.34 -23.83 -1.07
N LYS A 263 -23.12 -23.46 -0.04
CA LYS A 263 -23.48 -24.37 1.05
C LYS A 263 -24.63 -25.30 0.69
N LEU A 264 -25.52 -24.88 -0.21
CA LEU A 264 -26.69 -25.63 -0.60
C LEU A 264 -26.31 -26.81 -1.51
N ASN A 265 -26.81 -27.99 -1.16
CA ASN A 265 -26.69 -29.20 -1.95
C ASN A 265 -27.72 -29.19 -3.08
N LYS A 266 -27.48 -30.04 -4.10
CA LYS A 266 -28.39 -30.16 -5.25
C LYS A 266 -29.79 -30.59 -4.84
N GLU A 267 -29.94 -31.48 -3.86
CA GLU A 267 -31.20 -32.02 -3.35
C GLU A 267 -32.11 -30.96 -2.69
N GLU A 268 -31.55 -29.76 -2.39
CA GLU A 268 -32.34 -28.65 -1.84
C GLU A 268 -33.03 -27.80 -2.91
N TYR A 269 -32.78 -28.11 -4.19
CA TYR A 269 -33.45 -27.49 -5.32
C TYR A 269 -34.36 -28.53 -5.96
N ILE A 270 -35.66 -28.38 -5.80
CA ILE A 270 -36.65 -29.35 -6.26
C ILE A 270 -37.63 -28.67 -7.20
N LEU A 271 -38.05 -29.37 -8.23
CA LEU A 271 -39.17 -28.99 -9.04
C LEU A 271 -40.32 -29.89 -8.67
N THR A 272 -41.52 -29.35 -8.47
CA THR A 272 -42.69 -30.09 -8.07
C THR A 272 -43.80 -29.94 -9.08
N ILE A 273 -44.64 -30.98 -9.20
CA ILE A 273 -45.91 -30.98 -9.89
C ILE A 273 -47.01 -31.40 -8.92
N ASP A 274 -48.08 -30.67 -8.92
CA ASP A 274 -49.24 -30.96 -8.10
C ASP A 274 -50.17 -31.97 -8.85
N CYS A 275 -50.32 -33.14 -8.27
CA CYS A 275 -51.16 -34.22 -8.79
C CYS A 275 -52.48 -34.45 -7.99
N SER A 276 -52.82 -33.51 -7.09
CA SER A 276 -53.96 -33.62 -6.19
C SER A 276 -55.34 -33.81 -6.92
N GLU A 277 -55.46 -33.28 -8.14
CA GLU A 277 -56.65 -33.36 -8.95
C GLU A 277 -56.74 -34.64 -9.81
N ILE A 278 -55.70 -35.50 -9.79
CA ILE A 278 -55.62 -36.70 -10.61
C ILE A 278 -56.19 -37.90 -9.84
N SER A 279 -57.29 -38.43 -10.34
CA SER A 279 -58.01 -39.61 -9.77
C SER A 279 -58.07 -40.79 -10.70
N GLU A 280 -57.68 -40.66 -11.98
CA GLU A 280 -57.80 -41.74 -12.98
C GLU A 280 -56.52 -41.90 -13.79
N PRO A 281 -56.17 -43.10 -14.28
CA PRO A 281 -55.08 -43.31 -15.21
C PRO A 281 -55.23 -42.47 -16.49
N GLY A 282 -54.14 -41.86 -16.99
CA GLY A 282 -54.22 -41.04 -18.18
C GLY A 282 -52.93 -40.32 -18.47
N VAL A 283 -52.95 -39.41 -19.48
CA VAL A 283 -51.83 -38.51 -19.80
C VAL A 283 -52.24 -37.08 -19.42
N TYR A 284 -51.48 -36.48 -18.57
CA TYR A 284 -51.76 -35.17 -18.01
C TYR A 284 -50.63 -34.19 -18.30
N LYS A 285 -50.99 -32.94 -18.60
CA LYS A 285 -50.02 -31.86 -18.76
C LYS A 285 -50.15 -30.89 -17.59
N LEU A 286 -49.14 -30.87 -16.73
CA LEU A 286 -49.15 -30.11 -15.47
C LEU A 286 -48.11 -29.01 -15.46
N PRO A 287 -48.39 -27.89 -14.79
CA PRO A 287 -47.39 -26.84 -14.54
C PRO A 287 -46.36 -27.33 -13.51
N VAL A 288 -45.13 -26.92 -13.70
CA VAL A 288 -44.02 -27.18 -12.75
C VAL A 288 -43.86 -25.98 -11.84
N THR A 289 -43.68 -26.23 -10.56
CA THR A 289 -43.44 -25.22 -9.53
C THR A 289 -42.04 -25.44 -8.92
N PRO A 290 -41.17 -24.43 -8.88
CA PRO A 290 -39.87 -24.58 -8.23
C PRO A 290 -39.97 -24.40 -6.72
N GLU A 291 -39.38 -25.32 -5.97
CA GLU A 291 -39.18 -25.22 -4.53
C GLU A 291 -37.69 -25.02 -4.26
N VAL A 292 -37.35 -23.90 -3.62
CA VAL A 292 -35.96 -23.50 -3.30
C VAL A 292 -35.89 -22.99 -1.87
N PRO A 293 -34.69 -23.04 -1.25
CA PRO A 293 -34.50 -22.48 0.07
C PRO A 293 -34.80 -20.97 0.14
N ARG A 294 -35.04 -20.48 1.36
CA ARG A 294 -35.24 -19.05 1.61
C ARG A 294 -33.99 -18.28 1.19
N ASP A 295 -34.18 -17.05 0.72
CA ASP A 295 -33.14 -16.15 0.24
C ASP A 295 -32.45 -16.55 -1.09
N VAL A 296 -33.05 -17.56 -1.78
CA VAL A 296 -32.69 -17.92 -3.15
C VAL A 296 -33.81 -17.47 -4.09
N LEU A 297 -33.46 -16.63 -5.07
CA LEU A 297 -34.40 -16.15 -6.08
C LEU A 297 -34.31 -17.02 -7.33
N VAL A 298 -35.43 -17.59 -7.74
CA VAL A 298 -35.56 -18.32 -9.01
C VAL A 298 -35.74 -17.33 -10.15
N LEU A 299 -34.83 -17.36 -11.11
CA LEU A 299 -34.89 -16.51 -12.31
C LEU A 299 -35.50 -17.21 -13.50
N LYS A 300 -35.18 -18.50 -13.66
CA LYS A 300 -35.65 -19.33 -14.77
C LYS A 300 -35.58 -20.81 -14.40
N TYR A 301 -36.53 -21.59 -14.89
CA TYR A 301 -36.47 -23.05 -14.78
C TYR A 301 -37.04 -23.69 -16.06
N ASN A 302 -36.68 -24.93 -16.30
CA ASN A 302 -37.15 -25.74 -17.44
C ASN A 302 -37.20 -27.21 -17.03
N PRO A 303 -38.30 -27.93 -17.31
CA PRO A 303 -39.49 -27.48 -18.04
C PRO A 303 -40.44 -26.63 -17.18
N THR A 304 -41.24 -25.78 -17.79
CA THR A 304 -42.33 -25.03 -17.13
C THR A 304 -43.61 -25.79 -17.07
N ASN A 305 -43.80 -26.79 -17.96
CA ASN A 305 -44.91 -27.74 -17.97
C ASN A 305 -44.35 -29.10 -18.35
N VAL A 306 -44.91 -30.13 -17.78
CA VAL A 306 -44.51 -31.51 -18.03
C VAL A 306 -45.72 -32.34 -18.42
N GLU A 307 -45.53 -33.22 -19.40
CA GLU A 307 -46.50 -34.22 -19.76
C GLU A 307 -46.14 -35.53 -19.05
N ILE A 308 -47.01 -35.99 -18.17
CA ILE A 308 -46.80 -37.19 -17.36
C ILE A 308 -47.82 -38.26 -17.74
N ARG A 309 -47.43 -39.53 -17.59
CA ARG A 309 -48.32 -40.66 -17.72
C ARG A 309 -48.57 -41.25 -16.34
N VAL A 310 -49.86 -41.31 -15.98
CA VAL A 310 -50.32 -41.90 -14.73
C VAL A 310 -50.94 -43.28 -15.05
N THR A 311 -50.51 -44.29 -14.31
CA THR A 311 -50.99 -45.70 -14.42
C THR A 311 -51.37 -46.20 -13.05
N GLU A 312 -52.26 -47.24 -12.99
CA GLU A 312 -52.57 -47.94 -11.74
C GLU A 312 -51.27 -48.62 -11.20
N LEU A 313 -51.12 -48.66 -9.88
CA LEU A 313 -50.10 -49.41 -9.20
C LEU A 313 -50.47 -50.90 -9.21
N ASP A 314 -49.78 -51.76 -9.98
CA ASP A 314 -50.08 -53.21 -10.04
C ASP A 314 -49.52 -53.86 -8.74
N GLU A 315 -50.45 -54.34 -7.87
CA GLU A 315 -50.13 -54.98 -6.56
C GLU A 315 -49.26 -56.25 -6.66
N ARG A 316 -48.81 -56.67 -7.85
CA ARG A 316 -48.13 -57.95 -8.10
C ARG A 316 -46.62 -57.97 -7.95
N GLU A 317 -45.95 -56.88 -7.66
CA GLU A 317 -44.52 -56.90 -7.53
C GLU A 317 -43.97 -57.11 -6.09
N GLY A 318 -44.89 -57.30 -5.08
CA GLY A 318 -44.54 -57.43 -3.65
C GLY A 318 -44.26 -58.85 -3.13
N ASP A 319 -44.55 -59.95 -3.94
CA ASP A 319 -44.56 -61.29 -3.37
C ASP A 319 -43.62 -62.30 -4.04
N SER A 320 -42.43 -61.98 -4.38
CA SER A 320 -41.41 -62.95 -4.87
C SER A 320 -40.12 -62.98 -4.10
N ARG A 321 -40.14 -62.88 -2.77
CA ARG A 321 -39.04 -63.24 -1.89
C ARG A 321 -39.45 -63.92 -0.59
N ALA A 322 -40.09 -65.06 -0.73
CA ALA A 322 -40.19 -66.03 0.37
C ALA A 322 -40.16 -67.44 -0.18
N GLY A 323 -39.12 -68.15 0.12
CA GLY A 323 -39.10 -69.60 0.00
C GLY A 323 -37.99 -70.19 -0.81
N THR A 324 -36.87 -70.51 -0.19
CA THR A 324 -36.45 -71.93 -0.11
C THR A 324 -35.37 -72.07 0.95
N ASP A 325 -35.71 -72.78 1.99
CA ASP A 325 -34.88 -73.52 2.95
C ASP A 325 -33.88 -74.42 2.27
N GLY A 326 -32.75 -74.66 2.93
CA GLY A 326 -31.83 -75.73 2.61
C GLY A 326 -30.43 -75.54 3.15
N ALA A 327 -30.22 -75.78 4.45
CA ALA A 327 -28.92 -76.14 4.98
C ALA A 327 -28.69 -77.66 4.72
N PRO A 328 -27.54 -78.32 5.06
CA PRO A 328 -26.29 -77.82 5.75
C PRO A 328 -24.98 -78.42 5.20
N GLY A 329 -23.86 -78.06 5.77
CA GLY A 329 -22.72 -78.98 5.85
C GLY A 329 -21.32 -78.40 5.60
N GLY A 330 -20.55 -78.41 6.65
CA GLY A 330 -19.18 -78.89 6.68
C GLY A 330 -18.03 -77.93 6.59
N ALA A 331 -17.53 -77.59 7.69
CA ALA A 331 -16.18 -77.80 8.23
C ALA A 331 -14.92 -77.36 7.45
N GLU A 332 -14.09 -76.71 8.20
CA GLU A 332 -12.65 -76.77 8.47
C GLU A 332 -11.79 -75.68 7.88
N ALA A 333 -11.27 -74.87 8.72
CA ALA A 333 -9.94 -74.84 9.35
C ALA A 333 -8.76 -74.38 8.45
N GLY A 334 -8.01 -73.47 8.96
CA GLY A 334 -6.65 -73.15 8.58
C GLY A 334 -6.37 -71.66 8.60
N ARG A 335 -6.04 -71.13 9.70
CA ARG A 335 -4.74 -70.77 10.35
C ARG A 335 -3.68 -70.24 9.41
N ALA A 336 -3.21 -69.07 9.65
CA ALA A 336 -1.95 -68.50 10.16
C ALA A 336 -1.66 -67.22 9.40
N ALA A 337 -1.51 -66.12 10.04
CA ALA A 337 -0.31 -65.60 10.75
C ALA A 337 0.76 -64.99 9.83
N GLY A 338 1.22 -63.91 10.24
CA GLY A 338 2.49 -63.22 9.84
C GLY A 338 2.21 -61.77 9.44
N GLU A 339 2.30 -60.85 10.34
CA GLU A 339 3.52 -60.21 10.90
C GLU A 339 4.23 -59.34 9.86
N GLU A 340 4.20 -58.09 10.21
CA GLU A 340 5.27 -57.19 10.60
C GLU A 340 5.92 -56.29 9.54
N ARG A 341 6.00 -55.10 9.99
CA ARG A 341 7.10 -54.08 9.99
C ARG A 341 7.16 -53.09 8.81
N SER A 342 6.94 -51.89 9.18
CA SER A 342 7.88 -50.84 9.63
C SER A 342 8.74 -50.21 8.52
N GLY A 343 8.88 -48.93 8.69
CA GLY A 343 9.93 -48.07 8.12
C GLY A 343 9.31 -46.81 7.52
N GLU A 344 9.24 -45.75 8.18
CA GLU A 344 10.25 -44.78 8.68
C GLU A 344 11.11 -44.18 7.57
N ARG A 345 11.05 -42.86 7.63
CA ARG A 345 12.04 -41.79 7.32
C ARG A 345 11.89 -41.04 6.01
N ASP A 346 11.73 -39.78 6.29
CA ASP A 346 12.58 -38.58 6.04
C ASP A 346 12.71 -38.15 4.56
N GLU A 347 12.21 -37.00 4.26
CA GLU A 347 12.89 -35.70 4.24
C GLU A 347 11.84 -34.56 4.12
#